data_98c9bb13fb1f9faad41f17e6bb90ba76
#
_entry.id   98c9bb13fb1f9faad41f17e6bb90ba76
#
_cell.length_a   1.000
_cell.length_b   1.000
_cell.length_c   1.000
_cell.angle_alpha   90.00
_cell.angle_beta   90.00
_cell.angle_gamma   90.00
#
_symmetry.space_group_name_H-M   'P 1'
#
loop_
_entity.id
_entity.type
_entity.pdbx_description
1 polymer ?
#
loop_
_entity_poly.entity_id
_entity_poly.type
_entity_poly.pdbx_seq_one_letter_code
_entity_poly.pdbx_strand_id
1 'polypeptide(L)'
;MDSEILIRFLLAALWGGIVGLEREYRSKSAGFRTMIMISTGACFFTIMSKAIGDPANGDRIASNIVTGIGFLGAGVIFRGGENRVSGITTAATIWAVAAIGMGIGAGYYFASASASVLIIFVLTILPYAENKIDKISQTKTYLIQRSFTNDAVQLYENMMQQHKLLFKRTSLVKQRDIITLTWEVRGAAKKHDEFCSAISKDEMVQRFEY
;
A
#
# COMPACT_ATOMS: atom_id res chain seq x y z
N MET A 1 -39.43 11.98 1.30
CA MET A 1 -38.14 12.72 1.53
C MET A 1 -37.33 11.99 2.60
N ASP A 2 -37.88 11.71 3.77
CA ASP A 2 -37.12 11.08 4.87
C ASP A 2 -36.75 9.62 4.60
N SER A 3 -37.64 8.84 3.97
CA SER A 3 -37.36 7.46 3.56
C SER A 3 -36.21 7.38 2.50
N GLU A 4 -36.13 8.33 1.60
CA GLU A 4 -35.07 8.35 0.58
C GLU A 4 -33.72 8.69 1.21
N ILE A 5 -33.68 9.62 2.15
CA ILE A 5 -32.44 9.96 2.88
C ILE A 5 -31.95 8.74 3.68
N LEU A 6 -32.86 8.02 4.35
CA LEU A 6 -32.50 6.80 5.06
C LEU A 6 -31.92 5.73 4.12
N ILE A 7 -32.54 5.53 2.95
CA ILE A 7 -32.03 4.60 1.94
C ILE A 7 -30.61 4.98 1.49
N ARG A 8 -30.34 6.28 1.27
CA ARG A 8 -29.00 6.76 0.92
C ARG A 8 -27.98 6.42 2.00
N PHE A 9 -28.30 6.64 3.27
CA PHE A 9 -27.40 6.27 4.37
C PHE A 9 -27.16 4.77 4.45
N LEU A 10 -28.20 3.96 4.29
CA LEU A 10 -28.07 2.50 4.30
C LEU A 10 -27.20 2.01 3.13
N LEU A 11 -27.39 2.56 1.93
CA LEU A 11 -26.56 2.24 0.77
C LEU A 11 -25.12 2.69 0.95
N ALA A 12 -24.88 3.88 1.51
CA ALA A 12 -23.54 4.37 1.79
C ALA A 12 -22.83 3.49 2.84
N ALA A 13 -23.55 3.11 3.90
CA ALA A 13 -23.04 2.19 4.91
C ALA A 13 -22.75 0.80 4.33
N LEU A 14 -23.63 0.28 3.48
CA LEU A 14 -23.48 -1.02 2.83
C LEU A 14 -22.22 -1.06 1.95
N TRP A 15 -22.09 -0.13 1.00
CA TRP A 15 -20.95 -0.11 0.08
C TRP A 15 -19.64 0.23 0.78
N GLY A 16 -19.64 1.18 1.70
CA GLY A 16 -18.48 1.47 2.54
C GLY A 16 -18.09 0.27 3.40
N GLY A 17 -19.10 -0.45 3.94
CA GLY A 17 -18.90 -1.68 4.72
C GLY A 17 -18.29 -2.83 3.90
N ILE A 18 -18.78 -3.07 2.68
CA ILE A 18 -18.23 -4.14 1.82
C ILE A 18 -16.74 -3.89 1.50
N VAL A 19 -16.38 -2.66 1.13
CA VAL A 19 -14.99 -2.29 0.93
C VAL A 19 -14.19 -2.41 2.23
N GLY A 20 -14.78 -1.96 3.33
CA GLY A 20 -14.15 -2.01 4.65
C GLY A 20 -13.92 -3.43 5.16
N LEU A 21 -14.80 -4.38 4.86
CA LEU A 21 -14.61 -5.80 5.20
C LEU A 21 -13.39 -6.39 4.52
N GLU A 22 -13.15 -6.09 3.26
CA GLU A 22 -11.94 -6.50 2.54
C GLU A 22 -10.69 -5.90 3.19
N ARG A 23 -10.74 -4.62 3.60
CA ARG A 23 -9.63 -3.96 4.29
C ARG A 23 -9.35 -4.57 5.67
N GLU A 24 -10.39 -4.85 6.43
CA GLU A 24 -10.30 -5.53 7.73
C GLU A 24 -9.69 -6.92 7.59
N TYR A 25 -10.22 -7.71 6.65
CA TYR A 25 -9.72 -9.06 6.36
C TYR A 25 -8.21 -9.08 6.03
N ARG A 26 -7.73 -8.05 5.33
CA ARG A 26 -6.30 -7.90 5.01
C ARG A 26 -5.50 -7.12 6.06
N SER A 27 -6.05 -6.89 7.24
CA SER A 27 -5.37 -6.19 8.35
C SER A 27 -4.80 -4.83 7.95
N LYS A 28 -5.56 -4.05 7.16
CA LYS A 28 -5.18 -2.68 6.79
C LYS A 28 -5.63 -1.68 7.85
N SER A 29 -4.92 -0.56 7.96
CA SER A 29 -5.11 0.46 9.01
C SER A 29 -6.51 1.10 9.03
N ALA A 30 -7.20 1.21 7.88
CA ALA A 30 -8.58 1.67 7.79
C ALA A 30 -9.49 0.49 7.38
N GLY A 31 -10.17 -0.10 8.34
CA GLY A 31 -11.02 -1.29 8.21
C GLY A 31 -12.51 -0.97 8.12
N PHE A 32 -13.32 -1.94 8.52
CA PHE A 32 -14.78 -1.96 8.36
C PHE A 32 -15.48 -0.70 8.88
N ARG A 33 -15.28 -0.39 10.15
CA ARG A 33 -15.93 0.77 10.80
C ARG A 33 -15.51 2.09 10.15
N THR A 34 -14.23 2.22 9.85
CA THR A 34 -13.66 3.45 9.27
C THR A 34 -14.28 3.71 7.89
N MET A 35 -14.39 2.70 7.05
CA MET A 35 -14.93 2.85 5.69
C MET A 35 -16.42 3.16 5.71
N ILE A 36 -17.21 2.56 6.62
CA ILE A 36 -18.61 2.92 6.82
C ILE A 36 -18.76 4.39 7.20
N MET A 37 -17.97 4.86 8.18
CA MET A 37 -18.02 6.25 8.66
C MET A 37 -17.65 7.24 7.55
N ILE A 38 -16.62 6.96 6.77
CA ILE A 38 -16.20 7.80 5.64
C ILE A 38 -17.30 7.89 4.58
N SER A 39 -17.84 6.75 4.14
CA SER A 39 -18.89 6.71 3.11
C SER A 39 -20.17 7.42 3.57
N THR A 40 -20.62 7.10 4.78
CA THR A 40 -21.86 7.69 5.35
C THR A 40 -21.68 9.19 5.61
N GLY A 41 -20.51 9.61 6.14
CA GLY A 41 -20.20 11.03 6.36
C GLY A 41 -20.16 11.81 5.05
N ALA A 42 -19.51 11.29 4.02
CA ALA A 42 -19.47 11.89 2.70
C ALA A 42 -20.87 11.99 2.05
N CYS A 43 -21.68 10.95 2.22
CA CYS A 43 -23.09 10.95 1.80
C CYS A 43 -23.86 12.07 2.49
N PHE A 44 -23.77 12.17 3.83
CA PHE A 44 -24.47 13.19 4.61
C PHE A 44 -24.05 14.60 4.20
N PHE A 45 -22.76 14.89 4.15
CA PHE A 45 -22.29 16.22 3.73
C PHE A 45 -22.71 16.57 2.31
N THR A 46 -22.80 15.59 1.39
CA THR A 46 -23.28 15.85 0.03
C THR A 46 -24.78 16.18 0.01
N ILE A 47 -25.60 15.51 0.83
CA ILE A 47 -27.02 15.83 1.00
C ILE A 47 -27.17 17.24 1.57
N MET A 48 -26.40 17.57 2.63
CA MET A 48 -26.41 18.91 3.24
C MET A 48 -25.96 19.99 2.28
N SER A 49 -24.94 19.72 1.45
CA SER A 49 -24.49 20.66 0.43
C SER A 49 -25.61 21.11 -0.51
N LYS A 50 -26.44 20.14 -0.91
CA LYS A 50 -27.63 20.43 -1.76
C LYS A 50 -28.78 21.10 -0.99
N ALA A 51 -28.96 20.78 0.28
CA ALA A 51 -30.08 21.27 1.10
C ALA A 51 -29.88 22.70 1.57
N ILE A 52 -28.66 23.09 1.95
CA ILE A 52 -28.36 24.40 2.55
C ILE A 52 -27.48 25.29 1.64
N GLY A 53 -26.99 24.75 0.52
CA GLY A 53 -26.23 25.51 -0.45
C GLY A 53 -27.13 26.47 -1.23
N ASP A 54 -26.61 27.66 -1.54
CA ASP A 54 -27.20 28.56 -2.53
C ASP A 54 -27.25 27.84 -3.89
N PRO A 55 -28.31 27.99 -4.69
CA PRO A 55 -28.37 27.43 -6.06
C PRO A 55 -27.14 27.73 -6.93
N ALA A 56 -26.46 28.86 -6.68
CA ALA A 56 -25.22 29.23 -7.36
C ALA A 56 -23.96 28.54 -6.82
N ASN A 57 -23.98 27.97 -5.61
CA ASN A 57 -22.81 27.43 -4.90
C ASN A 57 -23.11 26.12 -4.15
N GLY A 58 -24.08 25.35 -4.62
CA GLY A 58 -24.53 24.11 -3.96
C GLY A 58 -23.48 22.99 -3.89
N ASP A 59 -22.35 23.12 -4.56
CA ASP A 59 -21.24 22.18 -4.59
C ASP A 59 -20.11 22.50 -3.58
N ARG A 60 -20.14 23.65 -2.92
CA ARG A 60 -19.03 24.12 -2.04
C ARG A 60 -18.74 23.16 -0.88
N ILE A 61 -19.76 22.67 -0.18
CA ILE A 61 -19.55 21.72 0.93
C ILE A 61 -19.03 20.40 0.36
N ALA A 62 -19.61 19.94 -0.77
CA ALA A 62 -19.18 18.69 -1.41
C ALA A 62 -17.72 18.77 -1.90
N SER A 63 -17.28 19.89 -2.46
CA SER A 63 -15.89 20.07 -2.89
C SER A 63 -14.90 20.03 -1.71
N ASN A 64 -15.30 20.55 -0.54
CA ASN A 64 -14.49 20.51 0.67
C ASN A 64 -14.34 19.10 1.25
N ILE A 65 -15.26 18.18 0.94
CA ILE A 65 -15.10 16.75 1.32
C ILE A 65 -13.83 16.19 0.69
N VAL A 66 -13.61 16.44 -0.61
CA VAL A 66 -12.45 15.95 -1.35
C VAL A 66 -11.15 16.44 -0.72
N THR A 67 -11.11 17.71 -0.33
CA THR A 67 -9.95 18.30 0.37
C THR A 67 -9.77 17.69 1.76
N GLY A 68 -10.85 17.59 2.55
CA GLY A 68 -10.81 17.03 3.92
C GLY A 68 -10.38 15.57 3.97
N ILE A 69 -10.85 14.76 3.04
CA ILE A 69 -10.44 13.35 2.91
C ILE A 69 -8.96 13.22 2.54
N GLY A 70 -8.39 14.20 1.83
CA GLY A 70 -6.96 14.25 1.56
C GLY A 70 -6.11 14.29 2.84
N PHE A 71 -6.57 15.02 3.87
CA PHE A 71 -5.92 15.06 5.18
C PHE A 71 -5.95 13.70 5.89
N LEU A 72 -7.09 13.01 5.89
CA LEU A 72 -7.20 11.65 6.45
C LEU A 72 -6.34 10.65 5.67
N GLY A 73 -6.31 10.78 4.34
CA GLY A 73 -5.44 9.97 3.47
C GLY A 73 -3.96 10.17 3.80
N ALA A 74 -3.53 11.41 3.98
CA ALA A 74 -2.15 11.71 4.38
C ALA A 74 -1.81 11.11 5.76
N GLY A 75 -2.76 11.11 6.69
CA GLY A 75 -2.61 10.57 8.05
C GLY A 75 -2.37 9.06 8.11
N VAL A 76 -2.73 8.31 7.08
CA VAL A 76 -2.51 6.85 7.02
C VAL A 76 -1.26 6.45 6.24
N ILE A 77 -0.57 7.41 5.60
CA ILE A 77 0.69 7.18 4.90
C ILE A 77 1.83 7.43 5.88
N PHE A 78 2.66 6.44 6.11
CA PHE A 78 3.81 6.55 7.01
C PHE A 78 5.05 5.91 6.41
N ARG A 79 6.21 6.40 6.85
CA ARG A 79 7.52 5.86 6.50
C ARG A 79 7.95 4.89 7.60
N GLY A 80 8.04 3.62 7.27
CA GLY A 80 8.56 2.59 8.17
C GLY A 80 10.09 2.58 8.22
N GLY A 81 10.69 1.75 9.08
CA GLY A 81 12.10 1.39 8.98
C GLY A 81 12.45 0.93 7.56
N GLU A 82 13.71 0.99 7.17
CA GLU A 82 14.20 0.62 5.83
C GLU A 82 13.67 1.49 4.66
N ASN A 83 13.24 2.72 4.93
CA ASN A 83 12.84 3.70 3.91
C ASN A 83 11.60 3.29 3.06
N ARG A 84 10.80 2.32 3.52
CA ARG A 84 9.57 1.87 2.84
C ARG A 84 8.39 2.76 3.21
N VAL A 85 7.67 3.25 2.21
CA VAL A 85 6.43 3.99 2.38
C VAL A 85 5.26 3.01 2.40
N SER A 86 4.45 3.05 3.47
CA SER A 86 3.26 2.22 3.65
C SER A 86 2.00 3.09 3.70
N GLY A 87 0.83 2.48 3.43
CA GLY A 87 -0.45 3.16 3.56
C GLY A 87 -0.99 3.81 2.29
N ILE A 88 -0.23 3.87 1.18
CA ILE A 88 -0.65 4.53 -0.07
C ILE A 88 -1.97 3.96 -0.60
N THR A 89 -2.09 2.63 -0.70
CA THR A 89 -3.33 1.97 -1.15
C THR A 89 -4.49 2.24 -0.18
N THR A 90 -4.22 2.29 1.14
CA THR A 90 -5.24 2.62 2.13
C THR A 90 -5.73 4.06 1.95
N ALA A 91 -4.84 5.02 1.74
CA ALA A 91 -5.20 6.42 1.46
C ALA A 91 -6.05 6.55 0.20
N ALA A 92 -5.65 5.87 -0.88
CA ALA A 92 -6.43 5.82 -2.12
C ALA A 92 -7.81 5.18 -1.91
N THR A 93 -7.92 4.12 -1.10
CA THR A 93 -9.20 3.47 -0.77
C THR A 93 -10.11 4.40 0.05
N ILE A 94 -9.57 5.12 1.04
CA ILE A 94 -10.32 6.13 1.81
C ILE A 94 -10.92 7.18 0.87
N TRP A 95 -10.12 7.70 -0.04
CA TRP A 95 -10.56 8.70 -1.02
C TRP A 95 -11.66 8.14 -1.95
N ALA A 96 -11.51 6.94 -2.43
CA ALA A 96 -12.47 6.27 -3.30
C ALA A 96 -13.80 5.96 -2.59
N VAL A 97 -13.76 5.52 -1.33
CA VAL A 97 -14.96 5.26 -0.51
C VAL A 97 -15.71 6.55 -0.20
N ALA A 98 -15.02 7.65 0.04
CA ALA A 98 -15.65 8.97 0.17
C ALA A 98 -16.38 9.36 -1.13
N ALA A 99 -15.77 9.15 -2.30
CA ALA A 99 -16.41 9.42 -3.59
C ALA A 99 -17.67 8.57 -3.80
N ILE A 100 -17.67 7.29 -3.38
CA ILE A 100 -18.86 6.43 -3.39
C ILE A 100 -19.98 7.06 -2.54
N GLY A 101 -19.66 7.47 -1.31
CA GLY A 101 -20.60 8.12 -0.40
C GLY A 101 -21.16 9.41 -0.99
N MET A 102 -20.33 10.24 -1.60
CA MET A 102 -20.75 11.45 -2.30
C MET A 102 -21.70 11.15 -3.45
N GLY A 103 -21.40 10.15 -4.27
CA GLY A 103 -22.25 9.75 -5.38
C GLY A 103 -23.63 9.28 -4.92
N ILE A 104 -23.70 8.49 -3.84
CA ILE A 104 -24.96 8.04 -3.23
C ILE A 104 -25.73 9.25 -2.67
N GLY A 105 -25.07 10.15 -1.94
CA GLY A 105 -25.65 11.39 -1.43
C GLY A 105 -26.19 12.29 -2.54
N ALA A 106 -25.55 12.30 -3.69
CA ALA A 106 -25.99 13.01 -4.88
C ALA A 106 -27.15 12.34 -5.65
N GLY A 107 -27.42 11.04 -5.37
CA GLY A 107 -28.45 10.25 -6.04
C GLY A 107 -27.94 9.44 -7.25
N TYR A 108 -26.62 9.37 -7.48
CA TYR A 108 -25.98 8.60 -8.56
C TYR A 108 -25.74 7.14 -8.13
N TYR A 109 -26.80 6.41 -7.81
CA TYR A 109 -26.73 5.06 -7.25
C TYR A 109 -26.00 4.06 -8.15
N PHE A 110 -26.34 4.06 -9.46
CA PHE A 110 -25.72 3.13 -10.41
C PHE A 110 -24.21 3.39 -10.57
N ALA A 111 -23.81 4.66 -10.68
CA ALA A 111 -22.41 5.01 -10.79
C ALA A 111 -21.63 4.63 -9.52
N SER A 112 -22.22 4.88 -8.34
CA SER A 112 -21.61 4.52 -7.06
C SER A 112 -21.48 3.01 -6.88
N ALA A 113 -22.50 2.24 -7.26
CA ALA A 113 -22.47 0.78 -7.24
C ALA A 113 -21.39 0.23 -8.19
N SER A 114 -21.34 0.73 -9.42
CA SER A 114 -20.33 0.33 -10.42
C SER A 114 -18.91 0.64 -9.95
N ALA A 115 -18.69 1.83 -9.38
CA ALA A 115 -17.40 2.21 -8.80
C ALA A 115 -17.02 1.30 -7.63
N SER A 116 -17.96 0.96 -6.75
CA SER A 116 -17.74 0.06 -5.62
C SER A 116 -17.31 -1.33 -6.07
N VAL A 117 -18.00 -1.90 -7.07
CA VAL A 117 -17.65 -3.21 -7.65
C VAL A 117 -16.25 -3.16 -8.26
N LEU A 118 -15.91 -2.11 -9.00
CA LEU A 118 -14.59 -1.94 -9.59
C LEU A 118 -13.49 -1.85 -8.49
N ILE A 119 -13.73 -1.06 -7.45
CA ILE A 119 -12.77 -0.92 -6.34
C ILE A 119 -12.56 -2.26 -5.64
N ILE A 120 -13.62 -3.01 -5.34
CA ILE A 120 -13.52 -4.34 -4.74
C ILE A 120 -12.75 -5.29 -5.65
N PHE A 121 -13.01 -5.26 -6.96
CA PHE A 121 -12.27 -6.04 -7.93
C PHE A 121 -10.77 -5.73 -7.88
N VAL A 122 -10.40 -4.44 -7.92
CA VAL A 122 -9.00 -4.00 -7.84
C VAL A 122 -8.36 -4.48 -6.53
N LEU A 123 -9.04 -4.30 -5.40
CA LEU A 123 -8.49 -4.64 -4.08
C LEU A 123 -8.39 -6.16 -3.84
N THR A 124 -9.22 -6.97 -4.49
CA THR A 124 -9.23 -8.43 -4.30
C THR A 124 -8.43 -9.17 -5.35
N ILE A 125 -8.52 -8.79 -6.62
CA ILE A 125 -7.96 -9.56 -7.74
C ILE A 125 -6.52 -9.16 -8.06
N LEU A 126 -6.21 -7.84 -8.10
CA LEU A 126 -4.87 -7.38 -8.46
C LEU A 126 -3.74 -7.94 -7.56
N PRO A 127 -3.90 -8.09 -6.25
CA PRO A 127 -2.85 -8.67 -5.40
C PRO A 127 -2.44 -10.10 -5.80
N TYR A 128 -3.34 -10.87 -6.42
CA TYR A 128 -2.95 -12.19 -6.95
C TYR A 128 -2.00 -12.06 -8.15
N ALA A 129 -2.21 -11.05 -9.00
CA ALA A 129 -1.31 -10.77 -10.11
C ALA A 129 0.03 -10.21 -9.60
N GLU A 130 0.01 -9.30 -8.63
CA GLU A 130 1.21 -8.75 -7.97
C GLU A 130 2.07 -9.86 -7.36
N ASN A 131 1.48 -10.78 -6.61
CA ASN A 131 2.18 -11.91 -6.01
C ASN A 131 2.86 -12.83 -7.05
N LYS A 132 2.30 -12.95 -8.25
CA LYS A 132 2.95 -13.69 -9.35
C LYS A 132 4.15 -12.92 -9.90
N ILE A 133 4.02 -11.62 -10.06
CA ILE A 133 5.10 -10.75 -10.55
C ILE A 133 6.25 -10.71 -9.53
N ASP A 134 5.95 -10.59 -8.24
CA ASP A 134 6.93 -10.58 -7.16
C ASP A 134 7.74 -11.88 -7.08
N LYS A 135 7.10 -13.03 -7.35
CA LYS A 135 7.83 -14.31 -7.43
C LYS A 135 8.83 -14.35 -8.59
N ILE A 136 8.58 -13.60 -9.67
CA ILE A 136 9.43 -13.55 -10.86
C ILE A 136 10.59 -12.56 -10.66
N SER A 137 10.39 -11.47 -9.93
CA SER A 137 11.41 -10.42 -9.76
C SER A 137 11.25 -9.69 -8.43
N GLN A 138 11.99 -10.14 -7.43
CA GLN A 138 12.12 -9.45 -6.14
C GLN A 138 13.34 -8.57 -6.11
N THR A 139 13.25 -7.43 -5.44
CA THR A 139 14.40 -6.61 -5.08
C THR A 139 14.59 -6.69 -3.57
N LYS A 140 15.74 -7.18 -3.12
CA LYS A 140 16.12 -7.28 -1.72
C LYS A 140 17.41 -6.50 -1.46
N THR A 141 17.52 -5.95 -0.25
CA THR A 141 18.76 -5.31 0.19
C THR A 141 19.50 -6.29 1.09
N TYR A 142 20.69 -6.68 0.69
CA TYR A 142 21.55 -7.57 1.47
C TYR A 142 22.62 -6.76 2.19
N LEU A 143 22.70 -6.92 3.50
CA LEU A 143 23.78 -6.41 4.33
C LEU A 143 24.60 -7.60 4.84
N ILE A 144 25.88 -7.63 4.46
CA ILE A 144 26.82 -8.68 4.87
C ILE A 144 27.97 -8.02 5.63
N GLN A 145 28.17 -8.45 6.86
CA GLN A 145 29.29 -8.05 7.69
C GLN A 145 30.18 -9.27 7.93
N ARG A 146 31.46 -9.14 7.58
CA ARG A 146 32.44 -10.22 7.73
C ARG A 146 33.84 -9.69 8.06
N SER A 147 34.73 -10.60 8.41
CA SER A 147 36.15 -10.29 8.53
C SER A 147 36.73 -9.83 7.19
N PHE A 148 37.54 -8.80 7.22
CA PHE A 148 38.09 -8.19 6.00
C PHE A 148 39.04 -9.13 5.28
N THR A 149 38.78 -9.34 4.00
CA THR A 149 39.68 -9.96 3.03
C THR A 149 39.65 -9.14 1.75
N ASN A 150 40.77 -9.10 0.99
CA ASN A 150 40.86 -8.28 -0.22
C ASN A 150 39.88 -8.71 -1.33
N ASP A 151 39.46 -9.95 -1.32
CA ASP A 151 38.57 -10.59 -2.28
C ASP A 151 37.10 -10.62 -1.83
N ALA A 152 36.78 -10.12 -0.64
CA ALA A 152 35.43 -10.22 -0.04
C ALA A 152 34.33 -9.68 -0.97
N VAL A 153 34.57 -8.54 -1.62
CA VAL A 153 33.59 -7.94 -2.54
C VAL A 153 33.40 -8.82 -3.76
N GLN A 154 34.51 -9.24 -4.39
CA GLN A 154 34.48 -10.03 -5.61
C GLN A 154 33.85 -11.41 -5.39
N LEU A 155 34.05 -12.00 -4.22
CA LEU A 155 33.46 -13.28 -3.83
C LEU A 155 31.93 -13.22 -3.91
N TYR A 156 31.31 -12.25 -3.24
CA TYR A 156 29.85 -12.16 -3.22
C TYR A 156 29.26 -11.68 -4.55
N GLU A 157 29.95 -10.79 -5.26
CA GLU A 157 29.52 -10.37 -6.60
C GLU A 157 29.56 -11.53 -7.59
N ASN A 158 30.59 -12.38 -7.54
CA ASN A 158 30.67 -13.61 -8.33
C ASN A 158 29.55 -14.60 -7.96
N MET A 159 29.26 -14.78 -6.65
CA MET A 159 28.15 -15.63 -6.21
C MET A 159 26.80 -15.12 -6.73
N MET A 160 26.57 -13.81 -6.68
CA MET A 160 25.34 -13.20 -7.24
C MET A 160 25.25 -13.44 -8.74
N GLN A 161 26.36 -13.31 -9.49
CA GLN A 161 26.40 -13.59 -10.93
C GLN A 161 26.12 -15.06 -11.24
N GLN A 162 26.70 -16.00 -10.49
CA GLN A 162 26.46 -17.44 -10.66
C GLN A 162 24.96 -17.79 -10.51
N HIS A 163 24.28 -17.14 -9.56
CA HIS A 163 22.85 -17.28 -9.36
C HIS A 163 22.00 -16.40 -10.32
N LYS A 164 22.65 -15.72 -11.29
CA LYS A 164 21.97 -14.82 -12.27
C LYS A 164 21.11 -13.76 -11.59
N LEU A 165 21.61 -13.20 -10.50
CA LEU A 165 21.04 -12.06 -9.79
C LEU A 165 21.64 -10.78 -10.37
N LEU A 166 20.78 -9.77 -10.55
CA LEU A 166 21.21 -8.41 -10.88
C LEU A 166 21.48 -7.67 -9.59
N PHE A 167 22.64 -7.05 -9.45
CA PHE A 167 23.02 -6.40 -8.21
C PHE A 167 23.64 -5.03 -8.45
N LYS A 168 23.46 -4.16 -7.47
CA LYS A 168 24.10 -2.85 -7.40
C LYS A 168 24.61 -2.66 -5.99
N ARG A 169 25.92 -2.45 -5.83
CA ARG A 169 26.48 -2.13 -4.53
C ARG A 169 26.09 -0.72 -4.12
N THR A 170 25.48 -0.59 -2.94
CA THR A 170 24.99 0.69 -2.39
C THR A 170 25.90 1.24 -1.31
N SER A 171 26.58 0.37 -0.56
CA SER A 171 27.52 0.81 0.49
C SER A 171 28.66 -0.19 0.66
N LEU A 172 29.81 0.35 1.05
CA LEU A 172 30.98 -0.39 1.52
C LEU A 172 31.58 0.40 2.68
N VAL A 173 31.60 -0.20 3.87
CA VAL A 173 32.18 0.40 5.07
C VAL A 173 33.21 -0.56 5.64
N LYS A 174 34.46 -0.10 5.78
CA LYS A 174 35.53 -0.86 6.44
C LYS A 174 35.83 -0.22 7.79
N GLN A 175 35.75 -1.02 8.84
CA GLN A 175 36.10 -0.60 10.20
C GLN A 175 37.08 -1.63 10.80
N ARG A 176 38.35 -1.25 10.95
CA ARG A 176 39.43 -2.16 11.40
C ARG A 176 39.47 -3.43 10.53
N ASP A 177 39.25 -4.59 11.14
CA ASP A 177 39.28 -5.90 10.47
C ASP A 177 37.89 -6.39 10.02
N ILE A 178 36.88 -5.52 10.05
CA ILE A 178 35.50 -5.85 9.63
C ILE A 178 35.13 -5.03 8.41
N ILE A 179 34.53 -5.68 7.44
CA ILE A 179 33.92 -5.04 6.29
C ILE A 179 32.40 -5.25 6.31
N THR A 180 31.67 -4.17 6.11
CA THR A 180 30.21 -4.18 5.94
C THR A 180 29.88 -3.79 4.51
N LEU A 181 29.21 -4.67 3.81
CA LEU A 181 28.87 -4.55 2.40
C LEU A 181 27.34 -4.54 2.26
N THR A 182 26.82 -3.62 1.47
CA THR A 182 25.38 -3.55 1.19
C THR A 182 25.14 -3.54 -0.30
N TRP A 183 24.27 -4.43 -0.77
CA TRP A 183 23.83 -4.51 -2.15
C TRP A 183 22.31 -4.45 -2.24
N GLU A 184 21.84 -3.77 -3.27
CA GLU A 184 20.49 -3.92 -3.77
C GLU A 184 20.51 -4.98 -4.86
N VAL A 185 19.77 -6.07 -4.65
CA VAL A 185 19.84 -7.27 -5.52
C VAL A 185 18.46 -7.60 -6.05
N ARG A 186 18.35 -7.78 -7.36
CA ARG A 186 17.12 -8.08 -8.06
C ARG A 186 17.19 -9.46 -8.73
N GLY A 187 16.15 -10.28 -8.53
CA GLY A 187 16.05 -11.59 -9.15
C GLY A 187 14.80 -12.36 -8.73
N ALA A 188 14.66 -13.58 -9.23
CA ALA A 188 13.56 -14.45 -8.83
C ALA A 188 13.73 -14.94 -7.38
N ALA A 189 12.63 -15.11 -6.65
CA ALA A 189 12.62 -15.53 -5.25
C ALA A 189 13.50 -16.75 -5.00
N LYS A 190 13.39 -17.80 -5.83
CA LYS A 190 14.20 -19.02 -5.74
C LYS A 190 15.71 -18.74 -5.78
N LYS A 191 16.14 -17.80 -6.62
CA LYS A 191 17.57 -17.44 -6.74
C LYS A 191 18.08 -16.69 -5.52
N HIS A 192 17.23 -15.87 -4.90
CA HIS A 192 17.53 -15.24 -3.62
C HIS A 192 17.70 -16.30 -2.51
N ASP A 193 16.83 -17.33 -2.46
CA ASP A 193 16.92 -18.40 -1.48
C ASP A 193 18.20 -19.24 -1.67
N GLU A 194 18.59 -19.52 -2.91
CA GLU A 194 19.84 -20.22 -3.24
C GLU A 194 21.07 -19.39 -2.79
N PHE A 195 21.05 -18.10 -3.04
CA PHE A 195 22.12 -17.17 -2.61
C PHE A 195 22.20 -17.06 -1.08
N CYS A 196 21.08 -16.91 -0.39
CA CYS A 196 21.02 -16.89 1.08
C CYS A 196 21.58 -18.19 1.67
N SER A 197 21.22 -19.33 1.10
CA SER A 197 21.72 -20.64 1.52
C SER A 197 23.23 -20.80 1.31
N ALA A 198 23.78 -20.16 0.29
CA ALA A 198 25.23 -20.15 0.03
C ALA A 198 25.97 -19.27 1.03
N ILE A 199 25.44 -18.07 1.34
CA ILE A 199 26.03 -17.17 2.34
C ILE A 199 26.02 -17.78 3.74
N SER A 200 24.95 -18.48 4.12
CA SER A 200 24.83 -19.11 5.45
C SER A 200 25.91 -20.18 5.71
N LYS A 201 26.62 -20.62 4.69
CA LYS A 201 27.75 -21.56 4.81
C LYS A 201 29.10 -20.88 4.95
N ASP A 202 29.17 -19.55 4.79
CA ASP A 202 30.41 -18.80 4.92
C ASP A 202 30.68 -18.50 6.41
N GLU A 203 31.60 -19.22 7.02
CA GLU A 203 31.97 -19.07 8.43
C GLU A 203 32.57 -17.70 8.79
N MET A 204 33.02 -16.93 7.80
CA MET A 204 33.57 -15.59 8.03
C MET A 204 32.47 -14.52 8.18
N VAL A 205 31.21 -14.84 7.88
CA VAL A 205 30.08 -13.93 8.02
C VAL A 205 29.68 -13.83 9.49
N GLN A 206 29.75 -12.62 10.04
CA GLN A 206 29.37 -12.31 11.42
C GLN A 206 27.91 -11.82 11.54
N ARG A 207 27.42 -11.13 10.48
CA ARG A 207 26.05 -10.61 10.41
C ARG A 207 25.57 -10.64 8.96
N PHE A 208 24.37 -11.16 8.77
CA PHE A 208 23.68 -11.20 7.49
C PHE A 208 22.24 -10.75 7.68
N GLU A 209 21.80 -9.73 6.93
CA GLU A 209 20.44 -9.19 6.93
C GLU A 209 19.93 -9.04 5.50
N TYR A 210 18.61 -9.28 5.30
CA TYR A 210 17.97 -9.18 3.99
C TYR A 210 16.44 -8.98 4.07
#